data_aad4351844397e7f113945a8476f9c38
#
_entry.id   aad4351844397e7f113945a8476f9c38
#
_cell.length_a   1.000
_cell.length_b   1.000
_cell.length_c   1.000
_cell.angle_alpha   90.00
_cell.angle_beta   90.00
_cell.angle_gamma   90.00
#
_symmetry.space_group_name_H-M   'P 1'
#
loop_
_entity.id
_entity.type
_entity.pdbx_description
1 polymer ?
#
loop_
_entity_poly.entity_id
_entity_poly.type
_entity_poly.pdbx_seq_one_letter_code
_entity_poly.pdbx_strand_id
1 'polypeptide(L)'
;MTDWRVLLTRPAEESQALAASLSEAGIFSSSMPLLDIEPLPVTPEQQAVFGNLRCYCAVIVVSKPAARLALQHLDQHWSQLPWFSVGAATAQVLADHGLDVHYPQAGDDSEALLALPALREAIACPGARVLILRGEGGRELLAERLREQGASVDYLELYRRLLPAYEAGELMQRIQLERLNGLVVSSGQGFLHLQALAGADWPQVAQLPLFVPSPRVYEMARAAGAEKVVDCRGASAAALLVALRGSAL
;
A
#
# COMPACT_ATOMS: atom_id res chain seq x y z
N MET A 1 -25.87 6.63 -19.77
CA MET A 1 -24.55 6.04 -19.41
C MET A 1 -23.67 7.21 -19.03
N THR A 2 -23.21 7.27 -17.80
CA THR A 2 -22.31 8.32 -17.33
C THR A 2 -20.95 8.13 -17.99
N ASP A 3 -20.50 9.14 -18.71
CA ASP A 3 -19.28 9.08 -19.52
C ASP A 3 -18.05 9.38 -18.64
N TRP A 4 -17.79 8.52 -17.64
CA TRP A 4 -16.66 8.69 -16.75
C TRP A 4 -15.33 8.54 -17.49
N ARG A 5 -14.44 9.48 -17.23
CA ARG A 5 -13.06 9.52 -17.67
C ARG A 5 -12.17 9.81 -16.46
N VAL A 6 -11.63 8.75 -15.87
CA VAL A 6 -10.99 8.86 -14.54
C VAL A 6 -9.46 8.79 -14.61
N LEU A 7 -8.80 9.56 -13.72
CA LEU A 7 -7.36 9.47 -13.49
C LEU A 7 -7.09 8.48 -12.36
N LEU A 8 -6.33 7.44 -12.64
CA LEU A 8 -5.85 6.46 -11.66
C LEU A 8 -4.48 6.88 -11.14
N THR A 9 -4.33 6.94 -9.82
CA THR A 9 -3.10 7.45 -9.18
C THR A 9 -2.33 6.38 -8.41
N ARG A 10 -2.71 5.11 -8.53
CA ARG A 10 -2.01 3.97 -7.92
C ARG A 10 -0.64 3.74 -8.56
N PRO A 11 0.23 2.95 -7.90
CA PRO A 11 1.40 2.38 -8.56
C PRO A 11 1.04 1.75 -9.90
N ALA A 12 1.96 1.81 -10.87
CA ALA A 12 1.69 1.48 -12.27
C ALA A 12 1.07 0.09 -12.48
N GLU A 13 1.60 -0.95 -11.81
CA GLU A 13 1.05 -2.32 -11.89
C GLU A 13 -0.41 -2.41 -11.41
N GLU A 14 -0.73 -1.74 -10.31
CA GLU A 14 -2.09 -1.74 -9.74
C GLU A 14 -3.06 -0.90 -10.58
N SER A 15 -2.57 0.18 -11.18
CA SER A 15 -3.34 1.00 -12.13
C SER A 15 -3.69 0.21 -13.39
N GLN A 16 -2.79 -0.60 -13.91
CA GLN A 16 -3.02 -1.41 -15.10
C GLN A 16 -4.13 -2.45 -14.87
N ALA A 17 -4.10 -3.16 -13.74
CA ALA A 17 -5.15 -4.12 -13.39
C ALA A 17 -6.52 -3.44 -13.22
N LEU A 18 -6.54 -2.27 -12.58
CA LEU A 18 -7.77 -1.50 -12.39
C LEU A 18 -8.30 -0.94 -13.72
N ALA A 19 -7.42 -0.45 -14.58
CA ALA A 19 -7.78 0.07 -15.91
C ALA A 19 -8.44 -1.02 -16.79
N ALA A 20 -7.95 -2.26 -16.74
CA ALA A 20 -8.57 -3.38 -17.42
C ALA A 20 -10.03 -3.57 -16.97
N SER A 21 -10.27 -3.63 -15.66
CA SER A 21 -11.62 -3.77 -15.10
C SER A 21 -12.56 -2.61 -15.45
N LEU A 22 -12.03 -1.37 -15.49
CA LEU A 22 -12.80 -0.19 -15.90
C LEU A 22 -13.14 -0.23 -17.40
N SER A 23 -12.19 -0.66 -18.22
CA SER A 23 -12.38 -0.80 -19.68
C SER A 23 -13.46 -1.83 -20.00
N GLU A 24 -13.50 -2.96 -19.30
CA GLU A 24 -14.58 -3.96 -19.42
C GLU A 24 -15.95 -3.38 -19.08
N ALA A 25 -15.99 -2.39 -18.19
CA ALA A 25 -17.21 -1.67 -17.82
C ALA A 25 -17.51 -0.46 -18.74
N GLY A 26 -16.72 -0.24 -19.80
CA GLY A 26 -16.89 0.87 -20.73
C GLY A 26 -16.45 2.24 -20.16
N ILE A 27 -15.62 2.27 -19.13
CA ILE A 27 -15.14 3.49 -18.49
C ILE A 27 -13.70 3.77 -18.93
N PHE A 28 -13.47 4.96 -19.48
CA PHE A 28 -12.13 5.41 -19.82
C PHE A 28 -11.31 5.69 -18.56
N SER A 29 -10.07 5.25 -18.56
CA SER A 29 -9.12 5.59 -17.49
C SER A 29 -7.74 5.93 -18.04
N SER A 30 -7.11 6.93 -17.45
CA SER A 30 -5.71 7.29 -17.64
C SER A 30 -4.95 6.98 -16.35
N SER A 31 -3.66 6.71 -16.45
CA SER A 31 -2.82 6.40 -15.30
C SER A 31 -1.73 7.46 -15.11
N MET A 32 -1.66 7.98 -13.88
CA MET A 32 -0.60 8.89 -13.43
C MET A 32 -0.22 8.47 -12.01
N PRO A 33 0.70 7.51 -11.86
CA PRO A 33 1.09 7.00 -10.55
C PRO A 33 1.62 8.11 -9.64
N LEU A 34 1.03 8.27 -8.47
CA LEU A 34 1.48 9.24 -7.46
C LEU A 34 2.28 8.59 -6.33
N LEU A 35 2.63 7.34 -6.51
CA LEU A 35 3.45 6.60 -5.57
C LEU A 35 4.35 5.65 -6.33
N ASP A 36 5.62 5.84 -6.15
CA ASP A 36 6.67 4.94 -6.64
C ASP A 36 7.38 4.29 -5.47
N ILE A 37 7.94 3.12 -5.72
CA ILE A 37 8.68 2.32 -4.77
C ILE A 37 10.15 2.36 -5.17
N GLU A 38 10.94 3.11 -4.41
CA GLU A 38 12.39 3.16 -4.59
C GLU A 38 13.06 2.18 -3.61
N PRO A 39 13.74 1.14 -4.11
CA PRO A 39 14.54 0.25 -3.27
C PRO A 39 15.61 1.03 -2.51
N LEU A 40 15.75 0.75 -1.22
CA LEU A 40 16.88 1.27 -0.45
C LEU A 40 18.10 0.36 -0.63
N PRO A 41 19.30 0.93 -0.72
CA PRO A 41 20.53 0.14 -0.72
C PRO A 41 20.63 -0.65 0.58
N VAL A 42 20.89 -1.95 0.47
CA VAL A 42 21.09 -2.79 1.65
C VAL A 42 22.48 -2.53 2.22
N THR A 43 22.56 -2.07 3.46
CA THR A 43 23.81 -1.82 4.15
C THR A 43 24.48 -3.12 4.59
N PRO A 44 25.80 -3.13 4.91
CA PRO A 44 26.46 -4.30 5.47
C PRO A 44 25.79 -4.84 6.74
N GLU A 45 25.28 -3.95 7.60
CA GLU A 45 24.57 -4.31 8.82
C GLU A 45 23.25 -5.01 8.50
N GLN A 46 22.50 -4.50 7.52
CA GLN A 46 21.25 -5.13 7.04
C GLN A 46 21.53 -6.48 6.36
N GLN A 47 22.63 -6.58 5.60
CA GLN A 47 23.05 -7.85 5.01
C GLN A 47 23.41 -8.87 6.09
N ALA A 48 24.03 -8.45 7.19
CA ALA A 48 24.30 -9.31 8.35
C ALA A 48 23.01 -9.79 9.03
N VAL A 49 21.96 -8.97 9.08
CA VAL A 49 20.64 -9.41 9.57
C VAL A 49 20.07 -10.49 8.68
N PHE A 50 20.11 -10.32 7.36
CA PHE A 50 19.72 -11.35 6.42
C PHE A 50 20.55 -12.64 6.59
N GLY A 51 21.83 -12.57 6.83
CA GLY A 51 22.70 -13.74 7.09
C GLY A 51 22.45 -14.45 8.44
N ASN A 52 21.70 -13.82 9.36
CA ASN A 52 21.52 -14.31 10.73
C ASN A 52 20.06 -14.32 11.19
N LEU A 53 19.13 -14.63 10.31
CA LEU A 53 17.70 -14.64 10.66
C LEU A 53 17.33 -15.69 11.72
N ARG A 54 18.15 -16.71 11.91
CA ARG A 54 17.94 -17.71 12.96
C ARG A 54 17.91 -17.14 14.38
N CYS A 55 18.35 -15.89 14.56
CA CYS A 55 18.22 -15.16 15.82
C CYS A 55 16.79 -14.62 16.08
N TYR A 56 15.90 -14.74 15.11
CA TYR A 56 14.51 -14.28 15.23
C TYR A 56 13.58 -15.48 15.41
N CYS A 57 12.52 -15.29 16.19
CA CYS A 57 11.45 -16.27 16.36
C CYS A 57 10.31 -16.06 15.37
N ALA A 58 10.25 -14.90 14.73
CA ALA A 58 9.27 -14.57 13.69
C ALA A 58 9.82 -13.51 12.72
N VAL A 59 9.48 -13.64 11.44
CA VAL A 59 9.70 -12.60 10.42
C VAL A 59 8.36 -12.14 9.91
N ILE A 60 8.07 -10.85 10.01
CA ILE A 60 6.81 -10.23 9.57
C ILE A 60 7.08 -9.36 8.34
N VAL A 61 6.34 -9.59 7.27
CA VAL A 61 6.43 -8.81 6.03
C VAL A 61 5.14 -8.04 5.81
N VAL A 62 5.23 -6.71 5.82
CA VAL A 62 4.03 -5.88 5.86
C VAL A 62 3.53 -5.40 4.48
N SER A 63 4.22 -5.76 3.38
CA SER A 63 3.83 -5.31 2.04
C SER A 63 4.44 -6.15 0.92
N LYS A 64 3.79 -6.18 -0.25
CA LYS A 64 4.34 -6.82 -1.45
C LYS A 64 5.72 -6.29 -1.87
N PRO A 65 5.99 -4.97 -1.87
CA PRO A 65 7.34 -4.47 -2.16
C PRO A 65 8.39 -4.98 -1.16
N ALA A 66 8.09 -5.00 0.14
CA ALA A 66 9.00 -5.55 1.14
C ALA A 66 9.27 -7.04 0.89
N ALA A 67 8.25 -7.83 0.56
CA ALA A 67 8.40 -9.23 0.21
C ALA A 67 9.32 -9.42 -1.01
N ARG A 68 9.04 -8.75 -2.12
CA ARG A 68 9.84 -8.84 -3.36
C ARG A 68 11.30 -8.45 -3.15
N LEU A 69 11.56 -7.40 -2.37
CA LEU A 69 12.92 -6.95 -2.09
C LEU A 69 13.64 -7.88 -1.12
N ALA A 70 12.97 -8.34 -0.07
CA ALA A 70 13.55 -9.31 0.84
C ALA A 70 13.98 -10.58 0.11
N LEU A 71 13.15 -11.13 -0.78
CA LEU A 71 13.42 -12.34 -1.55
C LEU A 71 14.69 -12.25 -2.40
N GLN A 72 15.17 -11.05 -2.77
CA GLN A 72 16.43 -10.87 -3.50
C GLN A 72 17.68 -11.14 -2.63
N HIS A 73 17.51 -11.15 -1.31
CA HIS A 73 18.59 -11.34 -0.34
C HIS A 73 18.49 -12.67 0.42
N LEU A 74 17.45 -13.46 0.13
CA LEU A 74 17.24 -14.77 0.75
C LEU A 74 18.10 -15.85 0.07
N ASP A 75 18.74 -16.69 0.87
CA ASP A 75 19.34 -17.95 0.42
C ASP A 75 18.42 -19.15 0.74
N GLN A 76 18.79 -20.37 0.36
CA GLN A 76 17.94 -21.56 0.46
C GLN A 76 17.63 -22.04 1.90
N HIS A 77 18.17 -21.41 2.94
CA HIS A 77 18.09 -21.89 4.32
C HIS A 77 16.93 -21.28 5.15
N TRP A 78 16.04 -20.53 4.54
CA TRP A 78 15.03 -19.68 5.19
C TRP A 78 13.69 -20.37 5.47
N SER A 79 13.53 -21.61 5.02
CA SER A 79 12.26 -22.36 5.09
C SER A 79 11.88 -22.81 6.52
N GLN A 80 12.76 -22.64 7.50
CA GLN A 80 12.54 -23.14 8.87
C GLN A 80 12.02 -22.07 9.86
N LEU A 81 11.94 -20.81 9.44
CA LEU A 81 11.42 -19.73 10.28
C LEU A 81 9.93 -19.53 10.02
N PRO A 82 9.14 -19.22 11.04
CA PRO A 82 7.77 -18.83 10.83
C PRO A 82 7.69 -17.44 10.19
N TRP A 83 7.12 -17.38 9.00
CA TRP A 83 6.88 -16.16 8.26
C TRP A 83 5.44 -15.70 8.45
N PHE A 84 5.28 -14.40 8.58
CA PHE A 84 3.98 -13.78 8.76
C PHE A 84 3.79 -12.63 7.77
N SER A 85 2.55 -12.41 7.35
CA SER A 85 2.21 -11.20 6.59
C SER A 85 0.89 -10.60 7.08
N VAL A 86 0.70 -9.31 6.82
CA VAL A 86 -0.53 -8.61 7.20
C VAL A 86 -1.73 -9.01 6.34
N GLY A 87 -1.51 -9.59 5.17
CA GLY A 87 -2.61 -9.99 4.29
C GLY A 87 -2.20 -10.95 3.18
N ALA A 88 -3.20 -11.59 2.58
CA ALA A 88 -3.07 -12.66 1.59
C ALA A 88 -2.20 -12.28 0.38
N ALA A 89 -2.32 -11.05 -0.13
CA ALA A 89 -1.56 -10.62 -1.31
C ALA A 89 -0.04 -10.56 -1.08
N THR A 90 0.40 -10.25 0.14
CA THR A 90 1.82 -10.30 0.52
C THR A 90 2.26 -11.73 0.81
N ALA A 91 1.40 -12.53 1.47
CA ALA A 91 1.65 -13.95 1.71
C ALA A 91 1.87 -14.71 0.40
N GLN A 92 1.07 -14.44 -0.62
CA GLN A 92 1.19 -15.10 -1.93
C GLN A 92 2.56 -14.86 -2.56
N VAL A 93 3.10 -13.63 -2.51
CA VAL A 93 4.44 -13.32 -3.04
C VAL A 93 5.52 -14.17 -2.37
N LEU A 94 5.41 -14.40 -1.07
CA LEU A 94 6.37 -15.22 -0.31
C LEU A 94 6.16 -16.71 -0.57
N ALA A 95 4.91 -17.17 -0.61
CA ALA A 95 4.54 -18.56 -0.88
C ALA A 95 4.95 -19.03 -2.28
N ASP A 96 4.87 -18.16 -3.30
CA ASP A 96 5.34 -18.44 -4.65
C ASP A 96 6.86 -18.74 -4.70
N HIS A 97 7.60 -18.36 -3.65
CA HIS A 97 9.03 -18.65 -3.46
C HIS A 97 9.29 -19.81 -2.47
N GLY A 98 8.24 -20.55 -2.10
CA GLY A 98 8.34 -21.75 -1.28
C GLY A 98 8.40 -21.51 0.23
N LEU A 99 8.05 -20.31 0.71
CA LEU A 99 7.94 -20.00 2.13
C LEU A 99 6.56 -20.39 2.67
N ASP A 100 6.53 -20.99 3.87
CA ASP A 100 5.28 -21.19 4.61
C ASP A 100 4.95 -19.92 5.38
N VAL A 101 3.80 -19.29 5.04
CA VAL A 101 3.46 -17.96 5.52
C VAL A 101 2.10 -17.96 6.21
N HIS A 102 2.09 -17.53 7.46
CA HIS A 102 0.88 -17.31 8.23
C HIS A 102 0.33 -15.89 7.98
N TYR A 103 -0.97 -15.78 7.71
CA TYR A 103 -1.63 -14.49 7.53
C TYR A 103 -3.10 -14.54 7.98
N PRO A 104 -3.72 -13.40 8.35
CA PRO A 104 -5.12 -13.37 8.74
C PRO A 104 -6.04 -13.77 7.59
N GLN A 105 -7.01 -14.65 7.85
CA GLN A 105 -8.04 -15.02 6.87
C GLN A 105 -9.13 -13.95 6.74
N ALA A 106 -9.27 -13.09 7.76
CA ALA A 106 -10.17 -11.94 7.77
C ALA A 106 -9.40 -10.71 8.27
N GLY A 107 -9.48 -9.61 7.52
CA GLY A 107 -8.66 -8.42 7.75
C GLY A 107 -7.30 -8.50 7.05
N ASP A 108 -6.71 -7.34 6.84
CA ASP A 108 -5.39 -7.15 6.21
C ASP A 108 -4.59 -6.04 6.93
N ASP A 109 -4.74 -5.99 8.26
CA ASP A 109 -4.15 -5.00 9.14
C ASP A 109 -3.29 -5.62 10.27
N SER A 110 -2.65 -4.76 11.03
CA SER A 110 -1.78 -5.16 12.13
C SER A 110 -2.55 -5.83 13.25
N GLU A 111 -3.78 -5.43 13.50
CA GLU A 111 -4.64 -5.95 14.56
C GLU A 111 -5.04 -7.40 14.27
N ALA A 112 -5.43 -7.68 13.04
CA ALA A 112 -5.75 -9.03 12.59
C ALA A 112 -4.52 -9.95 12.67
N LEU A 113 -3.34 -9.45 12.27
CA LEU A 113 -2.09 -10.21 12.37
C LEU A 113 -1.73 -10.54 13.82
N LEU A 114 -1.84 -9.58 14.74
CA LEU A 114 -1.56 -9.77 16.18
C LEU A 114 -2.54 -10.76 16.85
N ALA A 115 -3.71 -10.96 16.26
CA ALA A 115 -4.68 -11.93 16.75
C ALA A 115 -4.33 -13.38 16.36
N LEU A 116 -3.40 -13.61 15.42
CA LEU A 116 -3.04 -14.96 14.97
C LEU A 116 -2.46 -15.80 16.11
N PRO A 117 -3.00 -17.00 16.38
CA PRO A 117 -2.45 -17.91 17.40
C PRO A 117 -1.00 -18.27 17.11
N ALA A 118 -0.64 -18.54 15.85
CA ALA A 118 0.72 -18.89 15.45
C ALA A 118 1.74 -17.78 15.76
N LEU A 119 1.38 -16.49 15.62
CA LEU A 119 2.27 -15.39 15.99
C LEU A 119 2.47 -15.31 17.51
N ARG A 120 1.39 -15.44 18.26
CA ARG A 120 1.45 -15.46 19.73
C ARG A 120 2.30 -16.61 20.26
N GLU A 121 2.19 -17.79 19.65
CA GLU A 121 3.02 -18.95 19.97
C GLU A 121 4.49 -18.70 19.66
N ALA A 122 4.79 -18.15 18.48
CA ALA A 122 6.15 -17.84 18.07
C ALA A 122 6.87 -16.87 19.00
N ILE A 123 6.15 -15.91 19.58
CA ILE A 123 6.71 -14.90 20.50
C ILE A 123 6.60 -15.27 21.99
N ALA A 124 6.04 -16.41 22.34
CA ALA A 124 5.85 -16.82 23.74
C ALA A 124 7.14 -17.17 24.49
N CYS A 125 8.27 -17.30 23.79
CA CYS A 125 9.56 -17.65 24.41
C CYS A 125 10.22 -16.43 25.08
N PRO A 126 10.93 -16.62 26.20
CA PRO A 126 11.71 -15.57 26.85
C PRO A 126 12.75 -14.98 25.88
N GLY A 127 12.81 -13.66 25.78
CA GLY A 127 13.74 -12.97 24.88
C GLY A 127 13.38 -13.07 23.39
N ALA A 128 12.11 -13.29 23.09
CA ALA A 128 11.61 -13.33 21.71
C ALA A 128 12.08 -12.12 20.90
N ARG A 129 12.61 -12.36 19.70
CA ARG A 129 13.00 -11.32 18.76
C ARG A 129 12.18 -11.46 17.47
N VAL A 130 11.61 -10.38 17.03
CA VAL A 130 10.79 -10.30 15.81
C VAL A 130 11.46 -9.35 14.82
N LEU A 131 11.57 -9.77 13.57
CA LEU A 131 12.03 -8.92 12.49
C LEU A 131 10.83 -8.47 11.67
N ILE A 132 10.70 -7.16 11.46
CA ILE A 132 9.68 -6.58 10.58
C ILE A 132 10.34 -6.03 9.31
N LEU A 133 9.99 -6.62 8.17
CA LEU A 133 10.39 -6.16 6.84
C LEU A 133 9.35 -5.18 6.30
N ARG A 134 9.78 -3.94 6.05
CA ARG A 134 8.87 -2.83 5.72
C ARG A 134 9.46 -1.81 4.75
N GLY A 135 8.67 -0.85 4.33
CA GLY A 135 9.15 0.39 3.77
C GLY A 135 9.50 1.40 4.85
N GLU A 136 10.31 2.39 4.51
CA GLU A 136 10.69 3.50 5.39
C GLU A 136 9.45 4.17 5.99
N GLY A 137 9.48 4.42 7.29
CA GLY A 137 8.37 4.97 8.04
C GLY A 137 7.18 4.01 8.15
N GLY A 138 6.01 4.54 8.45
CA GLY A 138 4.76 3.79 8.57
C GLY A 138 4.28 3.64 10.01
N ARG A 139 3.25 2.80 10.22
CA ARG A 139 2.63 2.65 11.55
C ARG A 139 3.53 1.89 12.50
N GLU A 140 3.65 2.38 13.72
CA GLU A 140 4.40 1.73 14.79
C GLU A 140 3.56 0.73 15.61
N LEU A 141 2.23 0.74 15.44
CA LEU A 141 1.29 -0.05 16.23
C LEU A 141 1.69 -1.54 16.36
N LEU A 142 2.11 -2.16 15.24
CA LEU A 142 2.50 -3.57 15.26
C LEU A 142 3.69 -3.81 16.19
N ALA A 143 4.73 -2.99 16.10
CA ALA A 143 5.91 -3.13 16.94
C ALA A 143 5.64 -2.75 18.40
N GLU A 144 4.83 -1.72 18.64
CA GLU A 144 4.41 -1.33 19.98
C GLU A 144 3.70 -2.50 20.68
N ARG A 145 2.73 -3.12 20.01
CA ARG A 145 2.01 -4.27 20.56
C ARG A 145 2.87 -5.51 20.77
N LEU A 146 3.83 -5.77 19.87
CA LEU A 146 4.78 -6.88 20.07
C LEU A 146 5.71 -6.61 21.25
N ARG A 147 6.18 -5.38 21.43
CA ARG A 147 7.00 -4.98 22.59
C ARG A 147 6.22 -5.04 23.90
N GLU A 148 4.96 -4.64 23.91
CA GLU A 148 4.07 -4.79 25.06
C GLU A 148 3.88 -6.27 25.46
N GLN A 149 4.00 -7.19 24.52
CA GLN A 149 3.96 -8.63 24.74
C GLN A 149 5.34 -9.23 25.12
N GLY A 150 6.37 -8.39 25.28
CA GLY A 150 7.71 -8.78 25.73
C GLY A 150 8.70 -9.13 24.63
N ALA A 151 8.34 -8.99 23.35
CA ALA A 151 9.26 -9.23 22.25
C ALA A 151 10.16 -8.01 21.98
N SER A 152 11.40 -8.26 21.58
CA SER A 152 12.26 -7.26 20.93
C SER A 152 11.91 -7.18 19.46
N VAL A 153 11.82 -5.97 18.90
CA VAL A 153 11.45 -5.76 17.50
C VAL A 153 12.53 -4.98 16.79
N ASP A 154 13.06 -5.59 15.74
CA ASP A 154 13.99 -4.98 14.79
C ASP A 154 13.27 -4.70 13.47
N TYR A 155 13.70 -3.66 12.74
CA TYR A 155 13.20 -3.32 11.43
C TYR A 155 14.26 -3.50 10.36
N LEU A 156 13.85 -3.99 9.18
CA LEU A 156 14.55 -3.78 7.94
C LEU A 156 13.67 -2.96 7.00
N GLU A 157 14.07 -1.72 6.80
CA GLU A 157 13.45 -0.82 5.84
C GLU A 157 14.11 -1.04 4.47
N LEU A 158 13.36 -1.60 3.54
CA LEU A 158 13.85 -2.09 2.25
C LEU A 158 13.54 -1.15 1.10
N TYR A 159 12.61 -0.22 1.30
CA TYR A 159 12.20 0.73 0.27
C TYR A 159 11.63 1.99 0.88
N ARG A 160 11.61 3.05 0.11
CA ARG A 160 10.84 4.25 0.41
C ARG A 160 9.76 4.51 -0.64
N ARG A 161 8.75 5.26 -0.23
CA ARG A 161 7.67 5.70 -1.10
C ARG A 161 7.94 7.13 -1.53
N LEU A 162 7.98 7.36 -2.84
CA LEU A 162 8.20 8.67 -3.42
C LEU A 162 7.01 9.09 -4.28
N LEU A 163 6.84 10.39 -4.42
CA LEU A 163 6.09 10.95 -5.53
C LEU A 163 7.02 10.92 -6.75
N PRO A 164 6.62 10.25 -7.86
CA PRO A 164 7.37 10.32 -9.10
C PRO A 164 7.59 11.77 -9.56
N ALA A 165 8.68 12.03 -10.25
CA ALA A 165 8.93 13.33 -10.83
C ALA A 165 7.99 13.56 -12.03
N TYR A 166 7.23 14.64 -11.97
CA TYR A 166 6.37 15.12 -13.06
C TYR A 166 6.71 16.56 -13.38
N GLU A 167 6.53 16.94 -14.65
CA GLU A 167 6.71 18.32 -15.08
C GLU A 167 5.65 19.25 -14.46
N ALA A 168 6.02 20.49 -14.23
CA ALA A 168 5.08 21.48 -13.70
C ALA A 168 3.86 21.63 -14.62
N GLY A 169 2.65 21.49 -14.05
CA GLY A 169 1.40 21.57 -14.81
C GLY A 169 1.00 20.30 -15.55
N GLU A 170 1.80 19.22 -15.53
CA GLU A 170 1.48 17.97 -16.24
C GLU A 170 0.15 17.37 -15.81
N LEU A 171 -0.20 17.43 -14.53
CA LEU A 171 -1.49 16.97 -14.03
C LEU A 171 -2.65 17.72 -14.72
N MET A 172 -2.62 19.04 -14.74
CA MET A 172 -3.67 19.85 -15.36
C MET A 172 -3.71 19.66 -16.87
N GLN A 173 -2.55 19.59 -17.52
CA GLN A 173 -2.47 19.31 -18.95
C GLN A 173 -3.12 17.97 -19.29
N ARG A 174 -2.85 16.93 -18.51
CA ARG A 174 -3.44 15.60 -18.71
C ARG A 174 -4.95 15.59 -18.48
N ILE A 175 -5.42 16.27 -17.42
CA ILE A 175 -6.85 16.42 -17.14
C ILE A 175 -7.57 17.06 -18.34
N GLN A 176 -6.99 18.11 -18.93
CA GLN A 176 -7.57 18.84 -20.05
C GLN A 176 -7.52 18.05 -21.35
N LEU A 177 -6.35 17.53 -21.73
CA LEU A 177 -6.15 16.80 -22.99
C LEU A 177 -7.01 15.53 -23.06
N GLU A 178 -7.09 14.81 -21.98
CA GLU A 178 -7.83 13.57 -21.91
C GLU A 178 -9.28 13.76 -21.42
N ARG A 179 -9.71 15.01 -21.17
CA ARG A 179 -11.03 15.36 -20.68
C ARG A 179 -11.44 14.55 -19.46
N LEU A 180 -10.51 14.44 -18.51
CA LEU A 180 -10.77 13.67 -17.30
C LEU A 180 -11.78 14.43 -16.42
N ASN A 181 -12.76 13.70 -15.90
CA ASN A 181 -13.85 14.22 -15.10
C ASN A 181 -14.00 13.55 -13.73
N GLY A 182 -12.99 12.74 -13.33
CA GLY A 182 -12.90 12.11 -12.02
C GLY A 182 -11.48 11.71 -11.68
N LEU A 183 -11.14 11.79 -10.40
CA LEU A 183 -9.83 11.44 -9.85
C LEU A 183 -9.99 10.28 -8.87
N VAL A 184 -9.08 9.31 -8.91
CA VAL A 184 -9.13 8.13 -8.05
C VAL A 184 -7.85 8.03 -7.26
N VAL A 185 -7.94 8.14 -5.93
CA VAL A 185 -6.83 7.88 -5.01
C VAL A 185 -7.08 6.62 -4.20
N SER A 186 -6.04 5.87 -3.88
CA SER A 186 -6.16 4.59 -3.18
C SER A 186 -5.63 4.61 -1.75
N SER A 187 -5.10 5.76 -1.29
CA SER A 187 -4.54 5.91 0.06
C SER A 187 -4.45 7.37 0.47
N GLY A 188 -4.30 7.61 1.78
CA GLY A 188 -4.03 8.95 2.29
C GLY A 188 -2.72 9.54 1.77
N GLN A 189 -1.67 8.73 1.61
CA GLN A 189 -0.41 9.18 1.02
C GLN A 189 -0.60 9.58 -0.45
N GLY A 190 -1.32 8.78 -1.24
CA GLY A 190 -1.66 9.12 -2.63
C GLY A 190 -2.46 10.42 -2.73
N PHE A 191 -3.35 10.69 -1.77
CA PHE A 191 -4.06 11.97 -1.70
C PHE A 191 -3.11 13.15 -1.43
N LEU A 192 -2.21 13.02 -0.47
CA LEU A 192 -1.23 14.08 -0.17
C LEU A 192 -0.30 14.35 -1.38
N HIS A 193 0.10 13.30 -2.08
CA HIS A 193 0.89 13.44 -3.31
C HIS A 193 0.09 14.11 -4.44
N LEU A 194 -1.21 13.81 -4.59
CA LEU A 194 -2.08 14.50 -5.56
C LEU A 194 -2.16 16.00 -5.27
N GLN A 195 -2.34 16.35 -4.01
CA GLN A 195 -2.41 17.75 -3.56
C GLN A 195 -1.06 18.45 -3.79
N ALA A 196 0.05 17.81 -3.44
CA ALA A 196 1.38 18.35 -3.66
C ALA A 196 1.69 18.56 -5.15
N LEU A 197 1.33 17.59 -6.00
CA LEU A 197 1.53 17.68 -7.45
C LEU A 197 0.66 18.79 -8.08
N ALA A 198 -0.59 18.94 -7.62
CA ALA A 198 -1.48 20.00 -8.08
C ALA A 198 -0.96 21.39 -7.69
N GLY A 199 -0.31 21.53 -6.54
CA GLY A 199 0.28 22.80 -6.10
C GLY A 199 -0.69 23.97 -6.18
N ALA A 200 -0.34 24.99 -6.98
CA ALA A 200 -1.18 26.18 -7.19
C ALA A 200 -2.49 25.87 -7.94
N ASP A 201 -2.55 24.77 -8.68
CA ASP A 201 -3.75 24.34 -9.43
C ASP A 201 -4.74 23.55 -8.56
N TRP A 202 -4.40 23.29 -7.29
CA TRP A 202 -5.27 22.53 -6.38
C TRP A 202 -6.72 23.03 -6.33
N PRO A 203 -7.03 24.35 -6.29
CA PRO A 203 -8.42 24.83 -6.29
C PRO A 203 -9.23 24.37 -7.51
N GLN A 204 -8.59 24.15 -8.66
CA GLN A 204 -9.27 23.65 -9.86
C GLN A 204 -9.42 22.13 -9.81
N VAL A 205 -8.37 21.42 -9.39
CA VAL A 205 -8.36 19.96 -9.21
C VAL A 205 -9.39 19.53 -8.16
N ALA A 206 -9.53 20.29 -7.08
CA ALA A 206 -10.46 20.03 -5.97
C ALA A 206 -11.95 20.12 -6.35
N GLN A 207 -12.28 20.72 -7.49
CA GLN A 207 -13.66 20.77 -8.02
C GLN A 207 -14.06 19.48 -8.75
N LEU A 208 -13.09 18.66 -9.16
CA LEU A 208 -13.39 17.39 -9.80
C LEU A 208 -13.87 16.36 -8.77
N PRO A 209 -14.78 15.45 -9.17
CA PRO A 209 -15.13 14.29 -8.37
C PRO A 209 -13.89 13.49 -7.96
N LEU A 210 -13.72 13.28 -6.66
CA LEU A 210 -12.58 12.58 -6.07
C LEU A 210 -13.08 11.31 -5.37
N PHE A 211 -12.70 10.16 -5.91
CA PHE A 211 -13.01 8.84 -5.39
C PHE A 211 -11.90 8.41 -4.42
N VAL A 212 -12.28 8.14 -3.17
CA VAL A 212 -11.35 7.81 -2.09
C VAL A 212 -11.69 6.49 -1.43
N PRO A 213 -10.71 5.77 -0.82
CA PRO A 213 -10.91 4.38 -0.38
C PRO A 213 -11.57 4.25 1.01
N SER A 214 -11.69 5.33 1.79
CA SER A 214 -12.12 5.22 3.18
C SER A 214 -12.58 6.56 3.77
N PRO A 215 -13.37 6.52 4.87
CA PRO A 215 -13.81 7.72 5.58
C PRO A 215 -12.64 8.63 6.01
N ARG A 216 -11.52 8.06 6.43
CA ARG A 216 -10.34 8.84 6.81
C ARG A 216 -9.81 9.69 5.65
N VAL A 217 -9.70 9.12 4.46
CA VAL A 217 -9.23 9.85 3.27
C VAL A 217 -10.29 10.83 2.78
N TYR A 218 -11.57 10.51 2.95
CA TYR A 218 -12.69 11.41 2.71
C TYR A 218 -12.53 12.69 3.54
N GLU A 219 -12.36 12.56 4.86
CA GLU A 219 -12.17 13.73 5.75
C GLU A 219 -10.92 14.54 5.40
N MET A 220 -9.80 13.87 5.05
CA MET A 220 -8.60 14.56 4.58
C MET A 220 -8.87 15.40 3.33
N ALA A 221 -9.57 14.83 2.35
CA ALA A 221 -9.90 15.53 1.10
C ALA A 221 -10.85 16.71 1.34
N ARG A 222 -11.87 16.53 2.18
CA ARG A 222 -12.81 17.60 2.56
C ARG A 222 -12.11 18.74 3.30
N ALA A 223 -11.23 18.42 4.23
CA ALA A 223 -10.43 19.40 4.97
C ALA A 223 -9.48 20.19 4.05
N ALA A 224 -9.03 19.58 2.94
CA ALA A 224 -8.19 20.23 1.93
C ALA A 224 -9.02 21.03 0.88
N GLY A 225 -10.34 21.12 1.01
CA GLY A 225 -11.21 21.90 0.13
C GLY A 225 -11.77 21.15 -1.08
N ALA A 226 -11.62 19.82 -1.17
CA ALA A 226 -12.27 19.07 -2.23
C ALA A 226 -13.80 19.09 -2.05
N GLU A 227 -14.52 19.46 -3.12
CA GLU A 227 -15.96 19.69 -3.04
C GLU A 227 -16.78 18.41 -3.25
N LYS A 228 -16.38 17.58 -4.20
CA LYS A 228 -17.10 16.37 -4.63
C LYS A 228 -16.31 15.12 -4.26
N VAL A 229 -16.37 14.71 -3.00
CA VAL A 229 -15.64 13.53 -2.51
C VAL A 229 -16.60 12.34 -2.38
N VAL A 230 -16.20 11.18 -2.90
CA VAL A 230 -16.98 9.93 -2.84
C VAL A 230 -16.15 8.88 -2.11
N ASP A 231 -16.63 8.40 -0.97
CA ASP A 231 -16.06 7.26 -0.27
C ASP A 231 -16.49 5.94 -0.94
N CYS A 232 -15.55 5.28 -1.58
CA CYS A 232 -15.77 4.00 -2.25
C CYS A 232 -15.88 2.81 -1.27
N ARG A 233 -15.62 3.01 0.03
CA ARG A 233 -15.60 1.97 1.06
C ARG A 233 -14.65 0.81 0.73
N GLY A 234 -13.54 1.13 0.10
CA GLY A 234 -12.52 0.19 -0.30
C GLY A 234 -11.70 0.68 -1.50
N ALA A 235 -10.58 0.02 -1.72
CA ALA A 235 -9.68 0.35 -2.81
C ALA A 235 -9.77 -0.67 -3.99
N SER A 236 -10.72 -1.60 -3.98
CA SER A 236 -10.89 -2.59 -5.04
C SER A 236 -11.56 -2.02 -6.30
N ALA A 237 -11.38 -2.69 -7.44
CA ALA A 237 -12.09 -2.35 -8.68
C ALA A 237 -13.62 -2.40 -8.50
N ALA A 238 -14.12 -3.42 -7.79
CA ALA A 238 -15.55 -3.55 -7.52
C ALA A 238 -16.12 -2.38 -6.72
N ALA A 239 -15.41 -1.94 -5.67
CA ALA A 239 -15.81 -0.79 -4.87
C ALA A 239 -15.86 0.49 -5.70
N LEU A 240 -14.84 0.74 -6.52
CA LEU A 240 -14.80 1.90 -7.41
C LEU A 240 -15.93 1.87 -8.44
N LEU A 241 -16.18 0.71 -9.08
CA LEU A 241 -17.27 0.57 -10.07
C LEU A 241 -18.64 0.85 -9.45
N VAL A 242 -18.88 0.38 -8.23
CA VAL A 242 -20.13 0.69 -7.49
C VAL A 242 -20.24 2.20 -7.25
N ALA A 243 -19.17 2.85 -6.80
CA ALA A 243 -19.15 4.28 -6.55
C ALA A 243 -19.38 5.10 -7.82
N LEU A 244 -18.72 4.75 -8.94
CA LEU A 244 -18.91 5.43 -10.22
C LEU A 244 -20.35 5.32 -10.76
N ARG A 245 -20.97 4.14 -10.60
CA ARG A 245 -22.38 3.94 -11.00
C ARG A 245 -23.36 4.70 -10.13
N GLY A 246 -23.05 4.89 -8.85
CA GLY A 246 -23.89 5.61 -7.88
C GLY A 246 -23.71 7.12 -7.91
N SER A 247 -22.69 7.65 -8.61
CA SER A 247 -22.38 9.07 -8.69
C SER A 247 -22.89 9.66 -10.01
N ALA A 248 -23.59 10.78 -9.93
CA ALA A 248 -23.92 11.59 -11.10
C ALA A 248 -22.71 12.46 -11.49
N LEU A 249 -22.52 12.68 -12.80
CA LEU A 249 -21.57 13.68 -13.33
C LEU A 249 -22.09 15.10 -13.10
#